data_6dfdbcf9129b8294785631ae4b731f22
#
_entry.id   6dfdbcf9129b8294785631ae4b731f22
#
_cell.length_a   1.000
_cell.length_b   1.000
_cell.length_c   1.000
_cell.angle_alpha   90.00
_cell.angle_beta   90.00
_cell.angle_gamma   90.00
#
_symmetry.space_group_name_H-M   'P 1'
#
loop_
_entity.id
_entity.type
_entity.pdbx_description
1 polymer ?
#
loop_
_entity_poly.entity_id
_entity_poly.type
_entity_poly.pdbx_seq_one_letter_code
_entity_poly.pdbx_strand_id
1 'polypeptide(L)'
;MNETGVANVTDFLPRAPQSTYKTNTKPLLPWLIRRVEVIRGTIPLVMQCAPAFNYAIASHRTCIIDDPSVMKSQKKACFESEELTLDLRYVTDTTLDACHEPEIKLELLDLSNKGHLGPAVQAELNLTEGQVVTFVLRTPPSSSQKADANAQTRSTEDPILTKELVSLLLSSTNKYWNDWIRQSTYTGSWKEAVHRSALALKLLIYEPTGAVVASPTFSLPEYIGGTRNWDYRATWIRDSSFTLYALIRLGFTNEADAFMEFIFERLRDKNPDGSLQIMYTIHGGKDLEEIELNHLDGHKGSKPVRTKSVLIPGYDMIF
;
A
#
# COMPACT_ATOMS: atom_id res chain seq x y z
N MET A 1 -5.88 -16.15 16.40
CA MET A 1 -5.90 -16.88 17.69
C MET A 1 -6.86 -18.05 17.54
N ASN A 2 -6.43 -19.21 17.95
CA ASN A 2 -7.26 -20.42 18.05
C ASN A 2 -6.86 -21.18 19.34
N GLU A 3 -7.38 -22.38 19.56
CA GLU A 3 -7.10 -23.20 20.76
C GLU A 3 -5.62 -23.64 20.86
N THR A 4 -4.91 -23.73 19.72
CA THR A 4 -3.53 -24.24 19.64
C THR A 4 -2.48 -23.15 19.75
N GLY A 5 -2.82 -21.87 19.51
CA GLY A 5 -1.82 -20.82 19.56
C GLY A 5 -2.32 -19.40 19.28
N VAL A 6 -1.38 -18.48 19.34
CA VAL A 6 -1.57 -17.03 19.06
C VAL A 6 -0.51 -16.57 18.07
N ALA A 7 -0.94 -16.01 16.95
CA ALA A 7 -0.06 -15.33 16.01
C ALA A 7 -0.41 -13.84 15.92
N ASN A 8 0.60 -13.03 15.69
CA ASN A 8 0.50 -11.62 15.34
C ASN A 8 0.77 -11.45 13.84
N VAL A 9 -0.11 -10.72 13.15
CA VAL A 9 0.10 -10.33 11.75
C VAL A 9 0.17 -8.82 11.71
N THR A 10 1.28 -8.30 11.21
CA THR A 10 1.55 -6.86 11.11
C THR A 10 1.78 -6.50 9.66
N ASP A 11 0.91 -5.64 9.12
CA ASP A 11 1.06 -5.07 7.78
C ASP A 11 1.55 -3.63 7.89
N PHE A 12 2.54 -3.26 7.08
CA PHE A 12 3.03 -1.89 7.05
C PHE A 12 3.69 -1.54 5.71
N LEU A 13 3.67 -0.24 5.43
CA LEU A 13 4.46 0.40 4.37
C LEU A 13 5.64 1.11 5.04
N PRO A 14 6.89 0.85 4.61
CA PRO A 14 8.06 1.43 5.25
C PRO A 14 8.05 2.95 5.26
N ARG A 15 8.37 3.54 6.40
CA ARG A 15 8.55 4.97 6.57
C ARG A 15 9.95 5.28 7.08
N ALA A 16 10.62 6.25 6.44
CA ALA A 16 11.86 6.78 6.98
C ALA A 16 11.56 7.66 8.20
N PRO A 17 12.42 7.69 9.23
CA PRO A 17 12.30 8.66 10.31
C PRO A 17 12.23 10.08 9.71
N GLN A 18 11.36 10.93 10.25
CA GLN A 18 11.33 12.34 9.86
C GLN A 18 12.74 12.92 10.10
N SER A 19 13.47 13.18 9.03
CA SER A 19 14.70 13.96 9.17
C SER A 19 14.30 15.41 9.41
N THR A 20 15.04 16.08 10.27
CA THR A 20 14.89 17.53 10.59
C THR A 20 15.05 18.44 9.37
N TYR A 21 15.31 17.89 8.21
CA TYR A 21 15.46 18.61 6.95
C TYR A 21 14.13 18.62 6.19
N LYS A 22 13.62 19.84 5.95
CA LYS A 22 12.38 20.16 5.22
C LYS A 22 12.34 19.74 3.73
N THR A 23 13.24 18.90 3.28
CA THR A 23 13.24 18.41 1.90
C THR A 23 12.59 17.03 1.86
N ASN A 24 11.36 16.97 1.37
CA ASN A 24 10.53 15.79 1.11
C ASN A 24 11.08 14.85 0.02
N THR A 25 12.38 14.60 -0.02
CA THR A 25 13.04 13.94 -1.15
C THR A 25 13.60 12.54 -0.85
N LYS A 26 13.21 11.90 0.26
CA LYS A 26 13.58 10.49 0.41
C LYS A 26 12.51 9.63 -0.27
N PRO A 27 12.89 8.86 -1.31
CA PRO A 27 11.95 7.94 -1.94
C PRO A 27 11.42 6.96 -0.90
N LEU A 28 10.10 6.85 -0.84
CA LEU A 28 9.45 5.78 -0.10
C LEU A 28 9.80 4.47 -0.81
N LEU A 29 10.15 3.44 -0.04
CA LEU A 29 10.25 2.10 -0.60
C LEU A 29 8.82 1.64 -0.97
N PRO A 30 8.54 1.32 -2.25
CA PRO A 30 7.20 0.87 -2.67
C PRO A 30 7.01 -0.61 -2.28
N TRP A 31 7.07 -0.87 -0.99
CA TRP A 31 7.01 -2.20 -0.41
C TRP A 31 5.78 -2.35 0.49
N LEU A 32 4.97 -3.36 0.24
CA LEU A 32 3.98 -3.84 1.19
C LEU A 32 4.61 -4.98 1.98
N ILE A 33 4.77 -4.79 3.27
CA ILE A 33 5.41 -5.75 4.15
C ILE A 33 4.36 -6.36 5.07
N ARG A 34 4.28 -7.69 5.08
CA ARG A 34 3.46 -8.50 6.00
C ARG A 34 4.35 -9.37 6.85
N ARG A 35 4.41 -9.09 8.15
CA ARG A 35 5.15 -9.87 9.13
C ARG A 35 4.18 -10.73 9.94
N VAL A 36 4.43 -12.02 9.94
CA VAL A 36 3.69 -13.04 10.70
C VAL A 36 4.61 -13.61 11.77
N GLU A 37 4.20 -13.52 13.03
CA GLU A 37 4.97 -13.99 14.20
C GLU A 37 4.08 -14.85 15.08
N VAL A 38 4.52 -16.03 15.47
CA VAL A 38 3.82 -16.87 16.44
C VAL A 38 4.32 -16.54 17.85
N ILE A 39 3.38 -15.98 18.63
CA ILE A 39 3.65 -15.53 20.00
C ILE A 39 3.57 -16.69 21.00
N ARG A 40 2.73 -17.68 20.73
CA ARG A 40 2.54 -18.85 21.58
C ARG A 40 1.98 -20.03 20.81
N GLY A 41 2.50 -21.22 21.11
CA GLY A 41 2.00 -22.49 20.58
C GLY A 41 2.34 -22.73 19.11
N THR A 42 1.44 -23.38 18.39
CA THR A 42 1.61 -23.71 16.97
C THR A 42 0.36 -23.32 16.19
N ILE A 43 0.53 -22.63 15.06
CA ILE A 43 -0.59 -22.22 14.21
C ILE A 43 -0.30 -22.59 12.76
N PRO A 44 -1.13 -23.45 12.13
CA PRO A 44 -1.11 -23.61 10.69
C PRO A 44 -1.77 -22.41 10.02
N LEU A 45 -1.08 -21.80 9.07
CA LEU A 45 -1.54 -20.69 8.25
C LEU A 45 -1.28 -20.98 6.78
N VAL A 46 -2.03 -20.35 5.91
CA VAL A 46 -1.78 -20.35 4.48
C VAL A 46 -1.61 -18.90 4.01
N MET A 47 -0.44 -18.58 3.48
CA MET A 47 -0.23 -17.33 2.76
C MET A 47 -0.71 -17.51 1.32
N GLN A 48 -1.49 -16.58 0.81
CA GLN A 48 -1.86 -16.50 -0.60
C GLN A 48 -1.63 -15.08 -1.11
N CYS A 49 -0.97 -14.98 -2.27
CA CYS A 49 -0.77 -13.74 -3.00
C CYS A 49 -1.32 -13.89 -4.41
N ALA A 50 -2.40 -13.19 -4.70
CA ALA A 50 -3.14 -13.26 -5.95
C ALA A 50 -3.36 -11.85 -6.52
N PRO A 51 -2.34 -11.23 -7.15
CA PRO A 51 -2.48 -9.91 -7.74
C PRO A 51 -3.54 -9.93 -8.85
N ALA A 52 -4.29 -8.83 -8.96
CA ALA A 52 -5.24 -8.60 -10.03
C ALA A 52 -4.88 -7.27 -10.71
N PHE A 53 -4.37 -7.35 -11.93
CA PHE A 53 -3.88 -6.19 -12.67
C PHE A 53 -5.02 -5.48 -13.41
N ASN A 54 -4.94 -4.14 -13.47
CA ASN A 54 -5.91 -3.29 -14.14
C ASN A 54 -7.37 -3.70 -13.79
N TYR A 55 -7.72 -3.66 -12.50
CA TYR A 55 -9.05 -4.07 -12.01
C TYR A 55 -9.47 -5.50 -12.44
N ALA A 56 -8.54 -6.43 -12.49
CA ALA A 56 -8.74 -7.80 -12.97
C ALA A 56 -9.14 -7.92 -14.45
N ILE A 57 -8.80 -6.93 -15.29
CA ILE A 57 -8.98 -6.98 -16.76
C ILE A 57 -7.72 -7.52 -17.44
N ALA A 58 -6.54 -7.15 -16.94
CA ALA A 58 -5.27 -7.56 -17.52
C ALA A 58 -4.82 -8.94 -17.03
N SER A 59 -4.39 -9.78 -17.94
CA SER A 59 -3.74 -11.05 -17.62
C SER A 59 -2.31 -10.83 -17.12
N HIS A 60 -1.81 -11.81 -16.40
CA HIS A 60 -0.41 -11.83 -15.98
C HIS A 60 0.17 -13.24 -16.00
N ARG A 61 1.50 -13.30 -16.11
CA ARG A 61 2.29 -14.50 -15.94
C ARG A 61 2.90 -14.53 -14.54
N THR A 62 2.93 -15.70 -13.93
CA THR A 62 3.59 -15.90 -12.63
C THR A 62 4.70 -16.93 -12.77
N CYS A 63 5.87 -16.63 -12.22
CA CYS A 63 7.00 -17.55 -12.15
C CYS A 63 7.63 -17.54 -10.76
N ILE A 64 8.16 -18.71 -10.36
CA ILE A 64 8.92 -18.85 -9.12
C ILE A 64 10.37 -19.10 -9.53
N ILE A 65 11.24 -18.17 -9.18
CA ILE A 65 12.66 -18.15 -9.56
C ILE A 65 13.56 -18.02 -8.34
N ASP A 66 14.85 -18.24 -8.51
CA ASP A 66 15.83 -17.99 -7.46
C ASP A 66 15.89 -16.50 -7.12
N ASP A 67 16.01 -16.18 -5.84
CA ASP A 67 16.18 -14.79 -5.39
C ASP A 67 17.68 -14.46 -5.23
N PRO A 68 18.31 -13.76 -6.19
CA PRO A 68 19.73 -13.46 -6.13
C PRO A 68 20.09 -12.38 -5.10
N SER A 69 19.09 -11.73 -4.51
CA SER A 69 19.29 -10.60 -3.58
C SER A 69 19.26 -11.01 -2.11
N VAL A 70 19.26 -12.30 -1.83
CA VAL A 70 19.40 -12.85 -0.48
C VAL A 70 20.62 -13.77 -0.40
N MET A 71 21.24 -13.82 0.78
CA MET A 71 22.45 -14.65 0.97
C MET A 71 22.16 -16.16 0.97
N LYS A 72 20.94 -16.53 1.37
CA LYS A 72 20.50 -17.94 1.39
C LYS A 72 19.87 -18.29 0.03
N SER A 73 20.08 -19.52 -0.44
CA SER A 73 19.38 -20.01 -1.61
C SER A 73 17.89 -20.15 -1.30
N GLN A 74 17.11 -19.20 -1.77
CA GLN A 74 15.65 -19.22 -1.65
C GLN A 74 14.98 -18.74 -2.94
N LYS A 75 13.69 -19.02 -3.06
CA LYS A 75 12.88 -18.62 -4.22
C LYS A 75 12.12 -17.33 -3.92
N LYS A 76 11.82 -16.60 -4.99
CA LYS A 76 10.84 -15.52 -5.00
C LYS A 76 9.81 -15.76 -6.09
N ALA A 77 8.62 -15.15 -5.97
CA ALA A 77 7.65 -15.15 -7.04
C ALA A 77 7.69 -13.81 -7.79
N CYS A 78 7.56 -13.88 -9.11
CA CYS A 78 7.42 -12.72 -9.99
C CYS A 78 6.09 -12.80 -10.70
N PHE A 79 5.35 -11.70 -10.71
CA PHE A 79 4.09 -11.52 -11.42
C PHE A 79 4.31 -10.46 -12.50
N GLU A 80 4.16 -10.84 -13.75
CA GLU A 80 4.44 -9.99 -14.92
C GLU A 80 3.16 -9.74 -15.69
N SER A 81 2.69 -8.51 -15.71
CA SER A 81 1.64 -8.02 -16.58
C SER A 81 2.23 -7.05 -17.61
N GLU A 82 1.49 -6.66 -18.63
CA GLU A 82 1.95 -5.77 -19.68
C GLU A 82 2.43 -4.41 -19.12
N GLU A 83 1.76 -3.88 -18.10
CA GLU A 83 2.01 -2.55 -17.55
C GLU A 83 2.83 -2.56 -16.26
N LEU A 84 2.80 -3.66 -15.49
CA LEU A 84 3.36 -3.71 -14.15
C LEU A 84 3.96 -5.07 -13.84
N THR A 85 5.15 -5.06 -13.26
CA THR A 85 5.78 -6.24 -12.68
C THR A 85 5.81 -6.11 -11.16
N LEU A 86 5.44 -7.19 -10.47
CA LEU A 86 5.56 -7.30 -9.01
C LEU A 86 6.47 -8.47 -8.66
N ASP A 87 7.21 -8.37 -7.57
CA ASP A 87 7.84 -9.53 -6.95
C ASP A 87 7.37 -9.71 -5.50
N LEU A 88 7.19 -10.98 -5.11
CA LEU A 88 6.92 -11.41 -3.75
C LEU A 88 8.16 -12.14 -3.23
N ARG A 89 8.76 -11.56 -2.20
CA ARG A 89 9.94 -12.07 -1.53
C ARG A 89 9.60 -12.38 -0.07
N TYR A 90 10.45 -13.12 0.61
CA TYR A 90 10.29 -13.36 2.04
C TYR A 90 11.62 -13.40 2.76
N VAL A 91 11.58 -13.26 4.06
CA VAL A 91 12.68 -13.51 4.98
C VAL A 91 12.14 -14.22 6.22
N THR A 92 12.90 -15.18 6.71
CA THR A 92 12.60 -15.91 7.93
C THR A 92 13.46 -15.43 9.09
N ASP A 93 12.93 -15.52 10.29
CA ASP A 93 13.61 -15.14 11.52
C ASP A 93 13.07 -15.93 12.70
N THR A 94 13.77 -15.88 13.82
CA THR A 94 13.31 -16.43 15.11
C THR A 94 13.53 -15.41 16.21
N THR A 95 12.59 -15.35 17.14
CA THR A 95 12.68 -14.50 18.35
C THR A 95 13.22 -15.29 19.57
N LEU A 96 13.40 -16.60 19.43
CA LEU A 96 13.88 -17.49 20.46
C LEU A 96 15.14 -18.22 19.99
N ASP A 97 16.20 -18.21 20.75
CA ASP A 97 17.51 -18.81 20.41
C ASP A 97 17.45 -20.32 20.16
N ALA A 98 16.51 -21.02 20.80
CA ALA A 98 16.33 -22.47 20.64
C ALA A 98 15.47 -22.87 19.42
N CYS A 99 14.96 -21.90 18.68
CA CYS A 99 14.05 -22.13 17.54
C CYS A 99 14.79 -22.12 16.22
N HIS A 100 14.44 -23.04 15.32
CA HIS A 100 14.96 -23.01 13.96
C HIS A 100 14.11 -22.09 13.09
N GLU A 101 14.75 -21.41 12.12
CA GLU A 101 14.01 -20.65 11.11
C GLU A 101 13.06 -21.57 10.33
N PRO A 102 11.82 -21.11 10.04
CA PRO A 102 10.87 -21.91 9.28
C PRO A 102 11.32 -22.04 7.81
N GLU A 103 11.07 -23.20 7.24
CA GLU A 103 11.25 -23.41 5.81
C GLU A 103 9.98 -23.01 5.06
N ILE A 104 10.12 -22.17 4.03
CA ILE A 104 9.02 -21.66 3.23
C ILE A 104 9.13 -22.18 1.81
N LYS A 105 8.07 -22.84 1.35
CA LYS A 105 7.96 -23.33 -0.03
C LYS A 105 6.86 -22.55 -0.74
N LEU A 106 7.25 -21.79 -1.77
CA LEU A 106 6.30 -21.10 -2.65
C LEU A 106 5.80 -22.08 -3.72
N GLU A 107 4.49 -22.09 -3.95
CA GLU A 107 3.83 -22.91 -4.95
C GLU A 107 2.86 -22.08 -5.78
N LEU A 108 2.71 -22.43 -7.06
CA LEU A 108 1.72 -21.81 -7.92
C LEU A 108 0.33 -22.30 -7.53
N LEU A 109 -0.64 -21.38 -7.51
CA LEU A 109 -2.04 -21.63 -7.22
C LEU A 109 -2.90 -21.17 -8.39
N ASP A 110 -3.61 -22.11 -9.02
CA ASP A 110 -4.59 -21.79 -10.05
C ASP A 110 -5.91 -21.30 -9.43
N LEU A 111 -6.28 -20.08 -9.74
CA LEU A 111 -7.55 -19.47 -9.33
C LEU A 111 -8.40 -19.07 -10.54
N SER A 112 -8.17 -19.63 -11.71
CA SER A 112 -8.93 -19.35 -12.94
C SER A 112 -10.44 -19.60 -12.77
N ASN A 113 -10.81 -20.60 -11.98
CA ASN A 113 -12.19 -20.90 -11.61
C ASN A 113 -12.87 -19.82 -10.76
N LYS A 114 -12.09 -18.89 -10.18
CA LYS A 114 -12.56 -17.70 -9.45
C LYS A 114 -12.44 -16.42 -10.26
N GLY A 115 -12.15 -16.53 -11.56
CA GLY A 115 -12.03 -15.39 -12.47
C GLY A 115 -10.68 -14.68 -12.46
N HIS A 116 -9.64 -15.26 -11.84
CA HIS A 116 -8.29 -14.71 -11.92
C HIS A 116 -7.68 -14.93 -13.31
N LEU A 117 -7.02 -13.90 -13.85
CA LEU A 117 -6.40 -13.92 -15.19
C LEU A 117 -4.90 -14.20 -15.13
N GLY A 118 -4.47 -14.98 -14.15
CA GLY A 118 -3.10 -15.47 -14.00
C GLY A 118 -2.94 -16.25 -12.69
N PRO A 119 -1.88 -17.08 -12.58
CA PRO A 119 -1.65 -17.89 -11.39
C PRO A 119 -1.31 -17.01 -10.17
N ALA A 120 -1.89 -17.36 -9.04
CA ALA A 120 -1.49 -16.88 -7.72
C ALA A 120 -0.29 -17.70 -7.18
N VAL A 121 0.23 -17.27 -6.04
CA VAL A 121 1.26 -18.00 -5.28
C VAL A 121 0.73 -18.26 -3.88
N GLN A 122 0.98 -19.46 -3.37
CA GLN A 122 0.69 -19.83 -1.99
C GLN A 122 1.91 -20.42 -1.29
N ALA A 123 1.87 -20.37 0.04
CA ALA A 123 2.78 -21.10 0.92
C ALA A 123 2.03 -21.58 2.16
N GLU A 124 2.22 -22.84 2.52
CA GLU A 124 1.78 -23.36 3.80
C GLU A 124 2.78 -22.98 4.90
N LEU A 125 2.29 -22.46 6.00
CA LEU A 125 3.07 -21.93 7.11
C LEU A 125 2.69 -22.73 8.38
N ASN A 126 3.47 -23.74 8.71
CA ASN A 126 3.32 -24.48 9.96
C ASN A 126 4.29 -23.91 11.01
N LEU A 127 3.91 -22.74 11.55
CA LEU A 127 4.78 -21.97 12.42
C LEU A 127 4.57 -22.35 13.90
N THR A 128 5.68 -22.39 14.63
CA THR A 128 5.74 -22.62 16.07
C THR A 128 6.16 -21.34 16.80
N GLU A 129 5.96 -21.32 18.11
CA GLU A 129 6.33 -20.21 19.00
C GLU A 129 7.73 -19.69 18.73
N GLY A 130 7.87 -18.38 18.58
CA GLY A 130 9.12 -17.69 18.28
C GLY A 130 9.48 -17.65 16.79
N GLN A 131 8.79 -18.36 15.90
CA GLN A 131 9.05 -18.27 14.47
C GLN A 131 8.39 -17.08 13.83
N VAL A 132 9.12 -16.46 12.89
CA VAL A 132 8.70 -15.26 12.17
C VAL A 132 8.91 -15.47 10.67
N VAL A 133 7.92 -15.10 9.89
CA VAL A 133 8.03 -14.97 8.43
C VAL A 133 7.57 -13.59 8.01
N THR A 134 8.37 -12.92 7.20
CA THR A 134 8.03 -11.61 6.64
C THR A 134 7.98 -11.69 5.13
N PHE A 135 6.83 -11.41 4.56
CA PHE A 135 6.63 -11.29 3.12
C PHE A 135 6.74 -9.84 2.68
N VAL A 136 7.37 -9.62 1.53
CA VAL A 136 7.53 -8.30 0.91
C VAL A 136 7.01 -8.38 -0.52
N LEU A 137 5.89 -7.71 -0.79
CA LEU A 137 5.37 -7.49 -2.13
C LEU A 137 5.80 -6.12 -2.60
N ARG A 138 6.36 -6.03 -3.81
CA ARG A 138 6.92 -4.77 -4.31
C ARG A 138 6.99 -4.73 -5.83
N THR A 139 7.17 -3.53 -6.36
CA THR A 139 7.63 -3.32 -7.73
C THR A 139 9.16 -3.43 -7.74
N PRO A 140 9.76 -4.35 -8.52
CA PRO A 140 11.21 -4.43 -8.64
C PRO A 140 11.77 -3.17 -9.34
N PRO A 141 13.01 -2.75 -9.03
CA PRO A 141 13.64 -1.64 -9.74
C PRO A 141 13.74 -1.96 -11.23
N SER A 142 13.28 -1.04 -12.09
CA SER A 142 13.35 -1.23 -13.53
C SER A 142 14.80 -1.21 -14.02
N SER A 143 15.18 -2.20 -14.81
CA SER A 143 16.51 -2.31 -15.43
C SER A 143 16.81 -1.19 -16.43
N SER A 144 15.80 -0.44 -16.87
CA SER A 144 15.91 0.65 -17.85
C SER A 144 16.40 2.00 -17.28
N GLN A 145 16.44 2.19 -15.95
CA GLN A 145 16.94 3.44 -15.36
C GLN A 145 18.48 3.57 -15.34
N LYS A 146 19.21 2.65 -15.97
CA LYS A 146 20.69 2.72 -16.09
C LYS A 146 21.20 3.67 -17.20
N ALA A 147 20.35 4.34 -17.96
CA ALA A 147 20.77 5.03 -19.18
C ALA A 147 20.80 6.56 -19.13
N ASP A 148 20.28 7.22 -18.12
CA ASP A 148 20.34 8.69 -18.05
C ASP A 148 21.48 9.16 -17.15
N ALA A 149 22.67 9.27 -17.75
CA ALA A 149 23.92 9.68 -17.08
C ALA A 149 23.95 11.16 -16.60
N ASN A 150 22.86 11.91 -16.79
CA ASN A 150 22.77 13.34 -16.42
C ASN A 150 21.70 13.68 -15.38
N ALA A 151 20.96 12.72 -14.86
CA ALA A 151 20.07 12.97 -13.73
C ALA A 151 20.83 12.65 -12.43
N GLN A 152 21.11 13.67 -11.62
CA GLN A 152 21.61 13.53 -10.24
C GLN A 152 20.60 12.85 -9.32
N THR A 153 19.73 11.99 -9.84
CA THR A 153 18.88 11.08 -9.10
C THR A 153 19.71 9.88 -8.71
N ARG A 154 20.16 9.85 -7.45
CA ARG A 154 20.74 8.66 -6.82
C ARG A 154 19.81 7.49 -7.14
N SER A 155 20.29 6.53 -7.94
CA SER A 155 19.65 5.23 -8.07
C SER A 155 19.40 4.73 -6.66
N THR A 156 18.13 4.54 -6.29
CA THR A 156 17.78 3.83 -5.07
C THR A 156 18.25 2.41 -5.30
N GLU A 157 19.45 2.09 -4.78
CA GLU A 157 19.95 0.73 -4.79
C GLU A 157 18.89 -0.13 -4.12
N ASP A 158 18.51 -1.20 -4.80
CA ASP A 158 17.58 -2.18 -4.25
C ASP A 158 18.26 -2.85 -3.05
N PRO A 159 17.84 -2.56 -1.81
CA PRO A 159 18.54 -3.08 -0.66
C PRO A 159 18.38 -4.60 -0.58
N ILE A 160 19.44 -5.27 -0.16
CA ILE A 160 19.38 -6.70 0.14
C ILE A 160 18.34 -6.92 1.24
N LEU A 161 17.39 -7.82 1.00
CA LEU A 161 16.36 -8.14 1.97
C LEU A 161 16.93 -9.02 3.08
N THR A 162 17.06 -8.46 4.28
CA THR A 162 17.54 -9.17 5.49
C THR A 162 16.56 -8.95 6.64
N LYS A 163 16.65 -9.79 7.67
CA LYS A 163 15.86 -9.64 8.90
C LYS A 163 16.18 -8.34 9.65
N GLU A 164 17.43 -7.92 9.62
CA GLU A 164 17.89 -6.65 10.23
C GLU A 164 17.26 -5.46 9.50
N LEU A 165 17.21 -5.48 8.17
CA LEU A 165 16.54 -4.46 7.38
C LEU A 165 15.05 -4.39 7.72
N VAL A 166 14.35 -5.53 7.76
CA VAL A 166 12.93 -5.57 8.11
C VAL A 166 12.68 -5.01 9.50
N SER A 167 13.50 -5.39 10.48
CA SER A 167 13.40 -4.89 11.86
C SER A 167 13.64 -3.38 11.93
N LEU A 168 14.62 -2.87 11.18
CA LEU A 168 14.88 -1.44 11.08
C LEU A 168 13.71 -0.70 10.44
N LEU A 169 13.15 -1.22 9.35
CA LEU A 169 12.00 -0.62 8.65
C LEU A 169 10.76 -0.59 9.55
N LEU A 170 10.47 -1.66 10.28
CA LEU A 170 9.36 -1.70 11.24
C LEU A 170 9.55 -0.69 12.37
N SER A 171 10.75 -0.66 12.97
CA SER A 171 11.07 0.28 14.05
C SER A 171 10.98 1.74 13.59
N SER A 172 11.53 2.06 12.41
CA SER A 172 11.46 3.41 11.85
C SER A 172 10.03 3.82 11.49
N THR A 173 9.22 2.89 10.97
CA THR A 173 7.81 3.13 10.67
C THR A 173 7.00 3.40 11.94
N ASN A 174 7.19 2.59 12.98
CA ASN A 174 6.57 2.82 14.28
C ASN A 174 6.97 4.17 14.89
N LYS A 175 8.27 4.51 14.79
CA LYS A 175 8.75 5.82 15.25
C LYS A 175 8.10 6.96 14.48
N TYR A 176 8.02 6.88 13.15
CA TYR A 176 7.36 7.87 12.31
C TYR A 176 5.93 8.15 12.77
N TRP A 177 5.11 7.10 12.92
CA TRP A 177 3.71 7.27 13.31
C TRP A 177 3.54 7.77 14.74
N ASN A 178 4.39 7.32 15.67
CA ASN A 178 4.38 7.83 17.03
C ASN A 178 4.79 9.31 17.10
N ASP A 179 5.82 9.71 16.35
CA ASP A 179 6.28 11.11 16.33
C ASP A 179 5.22 11.99 15.65
N TRP A 180 4.56 11.51 14.61
CA TRP A 180 3.49 12.24 13.95
C TRP A 180 2.29 12.47 14.90
N ILE A 181 1.75 11.43 15.53
CA ILE A 181 0.55 11.56 16.36
C ILE A 181 0.80 12.39 17.63
N ARG A 182 2.04 12.44 18.13
CA ARG A 182 2.42 13.27 19.27
C ARG A 182 2.36 14.77 19.01
N GLN A 183 2.32 15.19 17.77
CA GLN A 183 2.12 16.59 17.40
C GLN A 183 0.70 17.10 17.69
N SER A 184 -0.25 16.18 17.95
CA SER A 184 -1.63 16.54 18.26
C SER A 184 -1.75 17.44 19.48
N THR A 185 -2.43 18.55 19.32
CA THR A 185 -2.72 19.54 20.39
C THR A 185 -4.00 19.22 21.16
N TYR A 186 -4.68 18.10 20.85
CA TYR A 186 -5.93 17.73 21.49
C TYR A 186 -5.71 17.29 22.94
N THR A 187 -6.43 17.95 23.88
CA THR A 187 -6.34 17.71 25.32
C THR A 187 -7.63 17.16 25.96
N GLY A 188 -8.64 16.88 25.13
CA GLY A 188 -9.96 16.42 25.61
C GLY A 188 -9.97 14.95 26.06
N SER A 189 -11.09 14.53 26.65
CA SER A 189 -11.30 13.20 27.24
C SER A 189 -11.29 12.06 26.22
N TRP A 190 -11.55 12.33 24.94
CA TRP A 190 -11.63 11.34 23.87
C TRP A 190 -10.34 11.18 23.06
N LYS A 191 -9.20 11.34 23.74
CA LYS A 191 -7.89 11.42 23.09
C LYS A 191 -7.60 10.23 22.18
N GLU A 192 -7.88 9.01 22.60
CA GLU A 192 -7.65 7.81 21.81
C GLU A 192 -8.50 7.80 20.52
N ALA A 193 -9.80 8.06 20.63
CA ALA A 193 -10.71 8.10 19.48
C ALA A 193 -10.31 9.19 18.48
N VAL A 194 -9.96 10.38 18.98
CA VAL A 194 -9.51 11.51 18.14
C VAL A 194 -8.19 11.20 17.45
N HIS A 195 -7.23 10.61 18.14
CA HIS A 195 -5.95 10.20 17.55
C HIS A 195 -6.13 9.13 16.48
N ARG A 196 -7.00 8.13 16.70
CA ARG A 196 -7.32 7.11 15.69
C ARG A 196 -7.97 7.73 14.46
N SER A 197 -8.88 8.70 14.65
CA SER A 197 -9.49 9.44 13.54
C SER A 197 -8.47 10.27 12.76
N ALA A 198 -7.56 10.94 13.45
CA ALA A 198 -6.48 11.69 12.81
C ALA A 198 -5.57 10.79 11.98
N LEU A 199 -5.19 9.60 12.50
CA LEU A 199 -4.42 8.60 11.76
C LEU A 199 -5.17 8.10 10.52
N ALA A 200 -6.49 7.85 10.63
CA ALA A 200 -7.30 7.45 9.49
C ALA A 200 -7.33 8.53 8.40
N LEU A 201 -7.49 9.80 8.77
CA LEU A 201 -7.43 10.92 7.82
C LEU A 201 -6.04 11.07 7.19
N LYS A 202 -4.97 10.90 7.96
CA LYS A 202 -3.60 10.95 7.43
C LYS A 202 -3.35 9.86 6.40
N LEU A 203 -3.90 8.66 6.58
CA LEU A 203 -3.78 7.55 5.64
C LEU A 203 -4.52 7.80 4.31
N LEU A 204 -5.42 8.78 4.24
CA LEU A 204 -6.07 9.20 3.00
C LEU A 204 -5.26 10.22 2.19
N ILE A 205 -4.13 10.68 2.71
CA ILE A 205 -3.28 11.68 2.05
C ILE A 205 -2.23 10.99 1.21
N TYR A 206 -2.24 11.25 -0.08
CA TYR A 206 -1.19 10.84 -0.99
C TYR A 206 -0.02 11.83 -0.88
N GLU A 207 0.97 11.50 -0.08
CA GLU A 207 2.06 12.40 0.30
C GLU A 207 2.85 13.00 -0.87
N PRO A 208 3.12 12.27 -2.00
CA PRO A 208 3.88 12.84 -3.10
C PRO A 208 3.28 14.10 -3.71
N THR A 209 1.95 14.25 -3.68
CA THR A 209 1.26 15.43 -4.24
C THR A 209 0.49 16.25 -3.20
N GLY A 210 0.29 15.72 -2.01
CA GLY A 210 -0.60 16.31 -1.02
C GLY A 210 -2.10 16.09 -1.26
N ALA A 211 -2.47 15.38 -2.31
CA ALA A 211 -3.88 15.05 -2.62
C ALA A 211 -4.52 14.23 -1.50
N VAL A 212 -5.80 14.46 -1.22
CA VAL A 212 -6.55 13.71 -0.20
C VAL A 212 -7.65 12.91 -0.89
N VAL A 213 -7.58 11.59 -0.86
CA VAL A 213 -8.64 10.74 -1.43
C VAL A 213 -9.87 10.71 -0.52
N ALA A 214 -11.04 10.62 -1.13
CA ALA A 214 -12.29 10.58 -0.36
C ALA A 214 -12.47 9.25 0.39
N SER A 215 -12.00 8.14 -0.20
CA SER A 215 -11.97 6.81 0.43
C SER A 215 -10.92 5.92 -0.24
N PRO A 216 -10.29 4.99 0.50
CA PRO A 216 -9.26 4.12 -0.06
C PRO A 216 -9.82 2.94 -0.87
N THR A 217 -11.14 2.82 -1.03
CA THR A 217 -11.78 1.67 -1.67
C THR A 217 -12.45 2.04 -2.99
N PHE A 218 -12.58 1.03 -3.87
CA PHE A 218 -13.32 1.13 -5.13
C PHE A 218 -14.46 0.10 -5.26
N SER A 219 -14.68 -0.74 -4.25
CA SER A 219 -15.60 -1.88 -4.34
C SER A 219 -16.66 -1.93 -3.24
N LEU A 220 -16.66 -1.01 -2.30
CA LEU A 220 -17.65 -0.96 -1.22
C LEU A 220 -18.83 -0.08 -1.62
N PRO A 221 -20.06 -0.62 -1.67
CA PRO A 221 -21.26 0.14 -1.96
C PRO A 221 -21.67 0.99 -0.75
N GLU A 222 -22.50 2.01 -0.96
CA GLU A 222 -23.10 2.80 0.13
C GLU A 222 -23.94 1.92 1.08
N TYR A 223 -24.55 0.85 0.56
CA TYR A 223 -25.19 -0.21 1.34
C TYR A 223 -25.11 -1.54 0.58
N ILE A 224 -25.09 -2.66 1.30
CA ILE A 224 -24.98 -3.99 0.70
C ILE A 224 -26.16 -4.28 -0.22
N GLY A 225 -25.88 -4.72 -1.46
CA GLY A 225 -26.86 -4.94 -2.52
C GLY A 225 -27.26 -3.68 -3.27
N GLY A 226 -26.72 -2.51 -2.89
CA GLY A 226 -26.99 -1.24 -3.55
C GLY A 226 -26.18 -1.07 -4.83
N THR A 227 -26.66 -0.19 -5.73
CA THR A 227 -26.04 0.11 -7.01
C THR A 227 -25.07 1.29 -6.97
N ARG A 228 -24.98 1.97 -5.83
CA ARG A 228 -24.11 3.15 -5.62
C ARG A 228 -22.73 2.68 -5.13
N ASN A 229 -21.88 2.34 -6.09
CA ASN A 229 -20.58 1.73 -5.86
C ASN A 229 -19.56 2.30 -6.85
N TRP A 230 -18.68 3.19 -6.37
CA TRP A 230 -17.67 3.88 -7.16
C TRP A 230 -16.26 3.73 -6.55
N ASP A 231 -15.28 4.01 -7.39
CA ASP A 231 -13.92 4.27 -6.94
C ASP A 231 -13.83 5.67 -6.32
N TYR A 232 -13.59 5.73 -5.03
CA TYR A 232 -13.45 6.97 -4.26
C TYR A 232 -12.00 7.41 -4.06
N ARG A 233 -11.05 6.81 -4.77
CA ARG A 233 -9.62 7.15 -4.69
C ARG A 233 -9.24 8.44 -5.44
N ALA A 234 -10.21 9.24 -5.81
CA ALA A 234 -10.02 10.58 -6.36
C ALA A 234 -10.08 11.64 -5.23
N THR A 235 -9.55 12.83 -5.53
CA THR A 235 -9.55 13.99 -4.63
C THR A 235 -10.70 14.92 -4.94
N TRP A 236 -11.64 15.08 -4.01
CA TRP A 236 -12.68 16.11 -4.06
C TRP A 236 -12.24 17.34 -3.27
N ILE A 237 -12.36 18.54 -3.85
CA ILE A 237 -12.00 19.79 -3.17
C ILE A 237 -12.78 19.97 -1.87
N ARG A 238 -14.08 19.69 -1.88
CA ARG A 238 -14.96 19.78 -0.72
C ARG A 238 -14.51 18.86 0.42
N ASP A 239 -14.35 17.57 0.13
CA ASP A 239 -14.01 16.54 1.12
C ASP A 239 -12.63 16.79 1.72
N SER A 240 -11.68 17.18 0.89
CA SER A 240 -10.35 17.57 1.32
C SER A 240 -10.37 18.76 2.27
N SER A 241 -11.22 19.76 2.00
CA SER A 241 -11.36 20.95 2.87
C SER A 241 -11.77 20.57 4.29
N PHE A 242 -12.72 19.63 4.46
CA PHE A 242 -13.14 19.17 5.78
C PHE A 242 -12.05 18.37 6.49
N THR A 243 -11.37 17.49 5.76
CA THR A 243 -10.25 16.70 6.29
C THR A 243 -9.14 17.62 6.81
N LEU A 244 -8.75 18.61 6.01
CA LEU A 244 -7.69 19.54 6.39
C LEU A 244 -8.09 20.45 7.53
N TYR A 245 -9.34 20.93 7.54
CA TYR A 245 -9.84 21.68 8.68
C TYR A 245 -9.72 20.89 9.99
N ALA A 246 -10.09 19.60 9.98
CA ALA A 246 -9.96 18.74 11.14
C ALA A 246 -8.49 18.57 11.56
N LEU A 247 -7.59 18.31 10.61
CA LEU A 247 -6.15 18.14 10.87
C LEU A 247 -5.51 19.42 11.43
N ILE A 248 -5.81 20.59 10.85
CA ILE A 248 -5.34 21.90 11.34
C ILE A 248 -5.79 22.11 12.79
N ARG A 249 -7.06 21.83 13.10
CA ARG A 249 -7.61 21.97 14.47
C ARG A 249 -6.93 21.05 15.47
N LEU A 250 -6.32 19.98 15.02
CA LEU A 250 -5.55 19.04 15.82
C LEU A 250 -4.04 19.35 15.88
N GLY A 251 -3.58 20.38 15.15
CA GLY A 251 -2.18 20.83 15.13
C GLY A 251 -1.35 20.25 13.97
N PHE A 252 -1.96 19.54 13.02
CA PHE A 252 -1.28 18.96 11.85
C PHE A 252 -1.37 19.94 10.66
N THR A 253 -0.44 20.89 10.58
CA THR A 253 -0.44 21.95 9.54
C THR A 253 0.32 21.56 8.27
N ASN A 254 1.31 20.67 8.36
CA ASN A 254 2.12 20.25 7.20
C ASN A 254 1.25 19.61 6.11
N GLU A 255 0.24 18.86 6.50
CA GLU A 255 -0.71 18.21 5.60
C GLU A 255 -1.57 19.24 4.85
N ALA A 256 -1.96 20.30 5.54
CA ALA A 256 -2.71 21.39 4.94
C ALA A 256 -1.86 22.18 3.93
N ASP A 257 -0.60 22.47 4.27
CA ASP A 257 0.33 23.16 3.38
C ASP A 257 0.57 22.36 2.10
N ALA A 258 0.77 21.05 2.20
CA ALA A 258 0.96 20.19 1.03
C ALA A 258 -0.28 20.17 0.11
N PHE A 259 -1.48 20.12 0.69
CA PHE A 259 -2.70 20.20 -0.12
C PHE A 259 -2.91 21.58 -0.73
N MET A 260 -2.55 22.64 -0.03
CA MET A 260 -2.63 24.01 -0.60
C MET A 260 -1.72 24.14 -1.83
N GLU A 261 -0.53 23.54 -1.81
CA GLU A 261 0.34 23.48 -2.99
C GLU A 261 -0.33 22.70 -4.13
N PHE A 262 -0.94 21.54 -3.83
CA PHE A 262 -1.74 20.80 -4.81
C PHE A 262 -2.83 21.66 -5.44
N ILE A 263 -3.56 22.46 -4.67
CA ILE A 263 -4.59 23.36 -5.18
C ILE A 263 -3.99 24.52 -5.99
N PHE A 264 -2.86 25.10 -5.55
CA PHE A 264 -2.21 26.19 -6.29
C PHE A 264 -1.75 25.74 -7.69
N GLU A 265 -1.32 24.50 -7.86
CA GLU A 265 -1.04 23.96 -9.18
C GLU A 265 -2.30 23.86 -10.04
N ARG A 266 -3.44 23.45 -9.47
CA ARG A 266 -4.74 23.40 -10.20
C ARG A 266 -5.25 24.80 -10.56
N LEU A 267 -4.97 25.82 -9.75
CA LEU A 267 -5.30 27.20 -10.07
C LEU A 267 -4.53 27.74 -11.29
N ARG A 268 -3.40 27.16 -11.64
CA ARG A 268 -2.64 27.46 -12.88
C ARG A 268 -3.25 26.81 -14.10
N ASP A 269 -3.97 25.71 -13.93
CA ASP A 269 -4.64 24.93 -14.99
C ASP A 269 -6.16 24.91 -14.77
N LYS A 270 -6.77 26.10 -14.82
CA LYS A 270 -8.23 26.28 -14.71
C LYS A 270 -8.97 25.80 -15.95
N ASN A 271 -10.28 25.62 -15.80
CA ASN A 271 -11.18 25.44 -16.93
C ASN A 271 -11.26 26.73 -17.79
N PRO A 272 -11.71 26.65 -19.05
CA PRO A 272 -11.84 27.83 -19.92
C PRO A 272 -12.71 28.93 -19.33
N ASP A 273 -13.68 28.61 -18.47
CA ASP A 273 -14.56 29.55 -17.76
C ASP A 273 -13.93 30.11 -16.46
N GLY A 274 -12.69 29.74 -16.15
CA GLY A 274 -11.97 30.16 -14.93
C GLY A 274 -12.30 29.35 -13.69
N SER A 275 -13.19 28.35 -13.77
CA SER A 275 -13.54 27.47 -12.65
C SER A 275 -12.47 26.38 -12.43
N LEU A 276 -12.51 25.76 -11.24
CA LEU A 276 -11.80 24.50 -10.95
C LEU A 276 -12.73 23.31 -11.17
N GLN A 277 -12.17 22.14 -11.42
CA GLN A 277 -12.91 20.88 -11.33
C GLN A 277 -13.36 20.64 -9.89
N ILE A 278 -14.46 19.94 -9.72
CA ILE A 278 -14.94 19.53 -8.38
C ILE A 278 -14.07 18.44 -7.77
N MET A 279 -13.37 17.65 -8.63
CA MET A 279 -12.46 16.57 -8.24
C MET A 279 -11.34 16.38 -9.26
N TYR A 280 -10.27 15.75 -8.80
CA TYR A 280 -9.06 15.44 -9.55
C TYR A 280 -8.56 14.04 -9.23
N THR A 281 -7.71 13.48 -10.09
CA THR A 281 -6.90 12.32 -9.69
C THR A 281 -5.90 12.72 -8.62
N ILE A 282 -5.28 11.76 -7.94
CA ILE A 282 -4.20 12.04 -6.96
C ILE A 282 -2.97 12.71 -7.60
N HIS A 283 -2.81 12.62 -8.91
CA HIS A 283 -1.76 13.30 -9.67
C HIS A 283 -2.24 14.62 -10.29
N GLY A 284 -3.47 15.01 -10.04
CA GLY A 284 -4.06 16.28 -10.52
C GLY A 284 -4.67 16.23 -11.91
N GLY A 285 -4.85 15.05 -12.50
CA GLY A 285 -5.55 14.90 -13.79
C GLY A 285 -7.03 15.25 -13.67
N LYS A 286 -7.61 15.76 -14.76
CA LYS A 286 -9.00 16.18 -14.87
C LYS A 286 -9.91 15.14 -15.53
N ASP A 287 -9.32 14.22 -16.30
CA ASP A 287 -10.06 13.18 -17.01
C ASP A 287 -10.44 12.07 -16.03
N LEU A 288 -11.70 12.07 -15.66
CA LEU A 288 -12.28 11.16 -14.68
C LEU A 288 -13.52 10.51 -15.31
N GLU A 289 -13.36 9.92 -16.49
CA GLU A 289 -14.42 9.16 -17.14
C GLU A 289 -14.83 7.98 -16.24
N GLU A 290 -16.13 7.79 -16.08
CA GLU A 290 -16.67 6.68 -15.29
C GLU A 290 -16.80 5.44 -16.16
N ILE A 291 -16.21 4.33 -15.74
CA ILE A 291 -16.25 3.05 -16.44
C ILE A 291 -16.90 2.00 -15.55
N GLU A 292 -17.87 1.27 -16.07
CA GLU A 292 -18.47 0.13 -15.40
C GLU A 292 -17.61 -1.14 -15.57
N LEU A 293 -17.26 -1.75 -14.46
CA LEU A 293 -16.49 -2.99 -14.39
C LEU A 293 -17.44 -4.19 -14.30
N ASN A 294 -18.10 -4.52 -15.42
CA ASN A 294 -19.17 -5.52 -15.48
C ASN A 294 -18.73 -6.96 -15.13
N HIS A 295 -17.43 -7.23 -15.20
CA HIS A 295 -16.82 -8.52 -14.83
C HIS A 295 -16.66 -8.70 -13.33
N LEU A 296 -16.78 -7.64 -12.51
CA LEU A 296 -16.70 -7.70 -11.05
C LEU A 296 -18.10 -7.81 -10.44
N ASP A 297 -18.23 -8.71 -9.46
CA ASP A 297 -19.48 -8.91 -8.75
C ASP A 297 -19.79 -7.82 -7.69
N GLY A 298 -18.78 -7.01 -7.33
CA GLY A 298 -18.90 -6.07 -6.23
C GLY A 298 -18.93 -6.75 -4.87
N HIS A 299 -18.82 -5.95 -3.81
CA HIS A 299 -18.87 -6.49 -2.45
C HIS A 299 -20.24 -7.11 -2.16
N LYS A 300 -20.26 -8.41 -1.85
CA LYS A 300 -21.51 -9.18 -1.59
C LYS A 300 -22.55 -9.03 -2.71
N GLY A 301 -22.09 -9.04 -3.97
CA GLY A 301 -22.98 -8.96 -5.13
C GLY A 301 -23.54 -7.56 -5.41
N SER A 302 -22.95 -6.50 -4.88
CA SER A 302 -23.41 -5.13 -5.09
C SER A 302 -22.88 -4.60 -6.43
N LYS A 303 -23.67 -4.73 -7.50
CA LYS A 303 -23.35 -4.31 -8.87
C LYS A 303 -24.09 -3.02 -9.24
N PRO A 304 -23.56 -2.25 -10.24
CA PRO A 304 -22.26 -2.38 -10.88
C PRO A 304 -21.14 -1.81 -9.99
N VAL A 305 -19.92 -2.30 -10.20
CA VAL A 305 -18.70 -1.64 -9.71
C VAL A 305 -18.27 -0.64 -10.77
N ARG A 306 -17.94 0.59 -10.36
CA ARG A 306 -17.49 1.65 -11.24
C ARG A 306 -16.12 2.14 -10.85
N THR A 307 -15.27 2.39 -11.84
CA THR A 307 -14.01 3.09 -11.63
C THR A 307 -14.02 4.38 -12.44
N LYS A 308 -13.09 5.26 -12.12
CA LYS A 308 -12.80 6.44 -12.94
C LYS A 308 -11.57 6.13 -13.75
N SER A 309 -11.64 6.35 -15.07
CA SER A 309 -10.53 6.02 -15.95
C SER A 309 -9.31 6.85 -15.56
N VAL A 310 -8.37 6.21 -14.95
CA VAL A 310 -7.00 6.67 -14.84
C VAL A 310 -6.13 5.49 -15.21
N LEU A 311 -6.06 5.22 -16.49
CA LEU A 311 -4.98 4.45 -17.07
C LEU A 311 -3.71 5.31 -16.97
N ILE A 312 -3.10 5.39 -15.79
CA ILE A 312 -1.72 5.87 -15.65
C ILE A 312 -0.87 4.62 -15.60
N PRO A 313 -0.14 4.31 -16.69
CA PRO A 313 0.78 3.17 -16.68
C PRO A 313 1.78 3.35 -15.54
N GLY A 314 1.83 2.41 -14.62
CA GLY A 314 2.93 2.21 -13.69
C GLY A 314 2.86 2.81 -12.29
N TYR A 315 1.77 3.48 -11.85
CA TYR A 315 1.75 4.13 -10.53
C TYR A 315 0.51 3.89 -9.67
N ASP A 316 -0.43 3.04 -10.08
CA ASP A 316 -1.73 2.92 -9.39
C ASP A 316 -1.76 1.91 -8.22
N MET A 317 -0.62 1.56 -7.63
CA MET A 317 -0.63 0.88 -6.35
C MET A 317 -0.70 1.90 -5.22
N ILE A 318 -1.92 2.34 -4.88
CA ILE A 318 -2.20 2.90 -3.56
C ILE A 318 -2.39 1.70 -2.62
N PHE A 319 -1.35 1.41 -1.85
CA PHE A 319 -1.41 0.45 -0.74
C PHE A 319 -2.00 1.13 0.50
#